data_e5e8040c598df26322c53e4712c35c22
#
_entry.id   e5e8040c598df26322c53e4712c35c22
#
_cell.length_a   1.000
_cell.length_b   1.000
_cell.length_c   1.000
_cell.angle_alpha   90.00
_cell.angle_beta   90.00
_cell.angle_gamma   90.00
#
_symmetry.space_group_name_H-M   'P 1'
#
loop_
_entity.id
_entity.type
_entity.pdbx_description
1 polymer ?
#
loop_
_entity_poly.entity_id
_entity_poly.type
_entity_poly.pdbx_seq_one_letter_code
_entity_poly.pdbx_strand_id
1 'polypeptide(L)'
;MVVVGLAEGSRGVLGVTREGVWWQRVLRHDPARYPPYPHGRPDTMGSTASACGNWTRRTPKVRRSADRTTEGMSPAMTSELNADGVPSKFAMLGLTFDDVLLLPAESDVVPSAVDTSTRISRNISLKIPLASAAMDTVTEGRMAISMARQGGIGVLHRNLSVEDQARQAETVKRSEAGMVTDPVTCSPDATLAEVDALCARYRISGVPVTDASNKLVGIITNRDMRFELDHTKRVSEVMTKGPLVTAQVGVSADAALGLLRRHKVEKLPIVDGDGKLQGLITVKDFVKTEQYPNATKDPDGRLLCAAAVGVGEDSFVRAMTLADAGVDVLMVDTAHGHSRGVLEMVARIKKELGDSVDVVGGNIATRAGAQALVDAGADGVKVGVGPGSICTTRVVAGVGVPQISAIYEASLACRPAGVPVIGDGGIQYSGDIAKAIAAGASAVMLGSLLAGTQEAPGDLILVNGKQFKTYRGMGSLAAMQSRGDAKSYSKDRYFQDDVLNEDKLVPEGIEGRTPFRGPLSQVVHQLNGGLRAAMGYTGSRTITELQDAQLVRITAAGLKESHPHDITMTVEAPNYTTR
;
A
#
# COMPACT_ATOMS: atom_id res chain seq x y z
N MET A 1 -31.25 8.04 -43.91
CA MET A 1 -31.22 7.17 -45.07
C MET A 1 -29.82 7.29 -45.66
N VAL A 2 -28.91 6.38 -45.33
CA VAL A 2 -27.57 6.33 -45.90
C VAL A 2 -27.44 4.94 -46.55
N VAL A 3 -27.26 4.95 -47.85
CA VAL A 3 -27.06 3.73 -48.66
C VAL A 3 -25.55 3.45 -48.62
N VAL A 4 -25.18 2.29 -48.08
CA VAL A 4 -23.83 1.72 -48.21
C VAL A 4 -23.93 0.47 -49.06
N GLY A 5 -23.25 0.48 -50.20
CA GLY A 5 -23.21 -0.65 -51.13
C GLY A 5 -22.54 -1.87 -50.53
N LEU A 6 -23.17 -3.01 -50.66
CA LEU A 6 -22.65 -4.31 -50.25
C LEU A 6 -21.95 -4.96 -51.44
N ALA A 7 -20.69 -5.33 -51.26
CA ALA A 7 -19.99 -6.24 -52.16
C ALA A 7 -20.43 -7.68 -51.87
N GLU A 8 -20.62 -8.44 -52.93
CA GLU A 8 -21.12 -9.82 -52.90
C GLU A 8 -20.24 -10.78 -52.09
N GLY A 9 -20.85 -11.60 -51.23
CA GLY A 9 -20.19 -12.81 -50.73
C GLY A 9 -20.47 -13.28 -49.31
N SER A 10 -21.47 -12.80 -48.59
CA SER A 10 -21.85 -13.46 -47.33
C SER A 10 -23.31 -13.19 -46.93
N ARG A 11 -24.11 -14.24 -46.87
CA ARG A 11 -25.48 -14.17 -46.31
C ARG A 11 -25.42 -14.34 -44.80
N GLY A 12 -25.71 -13.29 -44.07
CA GLY A 12 -25.93 -13.32 -42.61
C GLY A 12 -27.42 -13.10 -42.31
N VAL A 13 -27.91 -13.72 -41.25
CA VAL A 13 -29.29 -13.54 -40.78
C VAL A 13 -29.26 -12.42 -39.72
N LEU A 14 -30.09 -11.41 -39.90
CA LEU A 14 -30.28 -10.31 -38.95
C LEU A 14 -31.45 -10.64 -38.02
N GLY A 15 -31.17 -10.76 -36.72
CA GLY A 15 -32.22 -10.84 -35.71
C GLY A 15 -32.28 -9.53 -34.91
N VAL A 16 -33.48 -8.97 -34.76
CA VAL A 16 -33.71 -7.75 -33.97
C VAL A 16 -34.51 -8.11 -32.73
N THR A 17 -33.95 -7.86 -31.55
CA THR A 17 -34.70 -7.86 -30.30
C THR A 17 -34.73 -6.44 -29.73
N ARG A 18 -35.59 -6.19 -28.74
CA ARG A 18 -35.89 -4.85 -28.20
C ARG A 18 -34.68 -4.17 -27.52
N GLU A 19 -33.51 -4.83 -27.39
CA GLU A 19 -32.36 -4.39 -26.62
C GLU A 19 -31.02 -4.31 -27.36
N GLY A 20 -30.97 -4.52 -28.68
CA GLY A 20 -29.70 -4.35 -29.42
C GLY A 20 -29.49 -5.33 -30.59
N VAL A 21 -28.56 -5.03 -31.45
CA VAL A 21 -28.22 -5.82 -32.65
C VAL A 21 -26.96 -6.66 -32.37
N TRP A 22 -27.07 -7.99 -32.58
CA TRP A 22 -25.94 -8.91 -32.43
C TRP A 22 -25.53 -9.50 -33.80
N TRP A 23 -24.21 -9.62 -34.01
CA TRP A 23 -23.63 -10.35 -35.14
C TRP A 23 -23.05 -11.68 -34.66
N GLN A 24 -23.55 -12.78 -35.21
CA GLN A 24 -22.95 -14.10 -35.02
C GLN A 24 -22.31 -14.58 -36.35
N ARG A 25 -21.01 -14.82 -36.34
CA ARG A 25 -20.25 -15.37 -37.44
C ARG A 25 -20.17 -16.89 -37.28
N VAL A 26 -20.86 -17.64 -38.12
CA VAL A 26 -20.70 -19.10 -38.18
C VAL A 26 -19.56 -19.44 -39.12
N LEU A 27 -18.44 -19.95 -38.56
CA LEU A 27 -17.35 -20.54 -39.35
C LEU A 27 -17.68 -22.00 -39.63
N ARG A 28 -17.87 -22.35 -40.88
CA ARG A 28 -17.88 -23.74 -41.34
C ARG A 28 -16.42 -24.18 -41.50
N HIS A 29 -15.99 -25.23 -40.78
CA HIS A 29 -14.74 -25.93 -41.03
C HIS A 29 -14.84 -26.81 -42.26
N ASP A 30 -13.91 -26.64 -43.19
CA ASP A 30 -13.67 -27.51 -44.32
C ASP A 30 -12.61 -28.56 -43.93
N PRO A 31 -12.87 -29.88 -43.97
CA PRO A 31 -11.98 -30.92 -43.45
C PRO A 31 -10.84 -31.35 -44.40
N ALA A 32 -10.55 -30.60 -45.49
CA ALA A 32 -9.68 -31.10 -46.58
C ALA A 32 -8.25 -30.59 -46.60
N ARG A 33 -7.66 -30.09 -45.51
CA ARG A 33 -6.30 -29.50 -45.56
C ARG A 33 -5.32 -29.94 -44.47
N TYR A 34 -5.19 -31.23 -44.13
CA TYR A 34 -3.97 -31.73 -43.49
C TYR A 34 -3.73 -33.22 -43.86
N PRO A 35 -2.50 -33.62 -44.28
CA PRO A 35 -2.15 -35.01 -44.49
C PRO A 35 -1.94 -35.74 -43.15
N PRO A 36 -2.23 -37.06 -43.08
CA PRO A 36 -2.10 -37.82 -41.84
C PRO A 36 -0.62 -38.17 -41.52
N TYR A 37 -0.27 -38.06 -40.23
CA TYR A 37 0.98 -38.59 -39.70
C TYR A 37 0.96 -40.12 -39.63
N PRO A 38 2.08 -40.84 -39.89
CA PRO A 38 2.13 -42.30 -39.90
C PRO A 38 2.18 -42.86 -38.47
N HIS A 39 1.27 -43.81 -38.23
CA HIS A 39 1.28 -44.66 -37.04
C HIS A 39 2.38 -45.70 -37.13
N GLY A 40 3.39 -45.64 -36.25
CA GLY A 40 4.33 -46.73 -35.97
C GLY A 40 3.66 -47.76 -35.05
N ARG A 41 3.64 -49.00 -35.45
CA ARG A 41 3.22 -50.14 -34.63
C ARG A 41 4.33 -50.54 -33.66
N PRO A 42 4.03 -51.04 -32.45
CA PRO A 42 5.05 -51.64 -31.56
C PRO A 42 5.29 -53.12 -31.96
N ASP A 43 6.53 -53.45 -32.18
CA ASP A 43 6.96 -54.83 -32.38
C ASP A 43 7.06 -55.61 -31.05
N THR A 44 6.58 -56.82 -31.13
CA THR A 44 6.62 -57.90 -30.14
C THR A 44 8.02 -58.47 -29.97
N MET A 45 8.49 -58.60 -28.71
CA MET A 45 9.50 -59.63 -28.32
C MET A 45 9.23 -59.97 -26.86
N GLY A 46 8.90 -61.17 -26.53
CA GLY A 46 9.74 -62.38 -26.55
C GLY A 46 9.91 -62.78 -25.09
N SER A 47 9.09 -63.72 -24.64
CA SER A 47 9.14 -64.35 -23.32
C SER A 47 10.43 -65.15 -23.12
N THR A 48 11.17 -64.93 -22.00
CA THR A 48 11.94 -65.98 -21.38
C THR A 48 11.75 -65.93 -19.85
N ALA A 49 11.06 -66.96 -19.41
CA ALA A 49 11.02 -67.31 -17.98
C ALA A 49 12.34 -67.96 -17.56
N SER A 50 12.91 -67.57 -16.46
CA SER A 50 13.63 -68.51 -15.57
C SER A 50 14.04 -67.89 -14.23
N ALA A 51 13.87 -68.73 -13.20
CA ALA A 51 14.51 -68.80 -11.90
C ALA A 51 13.97 -67.92 -10.75
N CYS A 52 13.02 -68.49 -10.04
CA CYS A 52 12.75 -68.27 -8.61
C CYS A 52 14.02 -68.50 -7.76
N GLY A 53 14.46 -67.46 -7.06
CA GLY A 53 15.42 -67.50 -5.99
C GLY A 53 14.80 -67.02 -4.69
N ASN A 54 14.52 -67.91 -3.75
CA ASN A 54 14.08 -67.68 -2.39
C ASN A 54 15.08 -66.81 -1.62
N TRP A 55 14.73 -65.59 -1.30
CA TRP A 55 15.45 -64.79 -0.29
C TRP A 55 14.65 -64.73 1.00
N THR A 56 15.04 -65.60 1.96
CA THR A 56 14.61 -65.57 3.35
C THR A 56 15.14 -64.29 4.01
N ARG A 57 14.24 -63.53 4.61
CA ARG A 57 14.56 -62.37 5.45
C ARG A 57 15.44 -62.81 6.63
N ARG A 58 16.70 -62.38 6.65
CA ARG A 58 17.50 -62.32 7.84
C ARG A 58 17.61 -60.90 8.33
N THR A 59 16.94 -60.61 9.44
CA THR A 59 17.15 -59.41 10.24
C THR A 59 18.54 -59.42 10.87
N PRO A 60 19.38 -58.38 10.72
CA PRO A 60 20.62 -58.29 11.47
C PRO A 60 20.30 -57.94 12.93
N LYS A 61 20.67 -58.78 13.87
CA LYS A 61 20.76 -58.48 15.30
C LYS A 61 21.82 -57.38 15.48
N VAL A 62 21.40 -56.15 15.83
CA VAL A 62 22.30 -55.10 16.30
C VAL A 62 22.87 -55.54 17.66
N ARG A 63 24.15 -55.92 17.68
CA ARG A 63 24.91 -56.05 18.92
C ARG A 63 25.12 -54.66 19.50
N ARG A 64 24.59 -54.39 20.68
CA ARG A 64 25.00 -53.28 21.53
C ARG A 64 26.46 -53.54 21.94
N SER A 65 27.39 -52.76 21.38
CA SER A 65 28.72 -52.60 21.97
C SER A 65 28.67 -51.37 22.86
N ALA A 66 28.78 -51.60 24.14
CA ALA A 66 29.04 -50.60 25.15
C ALA A 66 30.48 -50.05 24.97
N ASP A 67 30.64 -48.81 25.40
CA ASP A 67 31.90 -48.10 25.65
C ASP A 67 32.82 -47.81 24.44
N ARG A 68 32.64 -46.62 23.87
CA ARG A 68 33.78 -45.79 23.48
C ARG A 68 33.69 -44.46 24.24
N THR A 69 34.64 -44.30 25.13
CA THR A 69 34.94 -43.10 25.89
C THR A 69 35.02 -41.90 25.00
N THR A 70 34.13 -40.95 25.24
CA THR A 70 34.14 -39.58 24.66
C THR A 70 35.14 -38.72 25.42
N GLU A 71 36.44 -38.95 25.21
CA GLU A 71 37.47 -37.99 25.61
C GLU A 71 37.90 -37.20 24.36
N GLY A 72 37.54 -35.92 24.30
CA GLY A 72 38.08 -34.99 23.29
C GLY A 72 37.13 -34.00 22.60
N MET A 73 35.86 -33.93 22.96
CA MET A 73 35.00 -32.85 22.46
C MET A 73 34.88 -31.72 23.49
N SER A 74 35.29 -30.51 23.06
CA SER A 74 35.11 -29.30 23.82
C SER A 74 33.66 -29.15 24.30
N PRO A 75 33.37 -28.69 25.54
CA PRO A 75 32.02 -28.58 26.10
C PRO A 75 31.10 -27.59 25.35
N ALA A 76 31.60 -26.91 24.32
CA ALA A 76 30.86 -25.87 23.56
C ALA A 76 30.00 -26.41 22.40
N MET A 77 29.90 -27.73 22.17
CA MET A 77 29.16 -28.32 21.04
C MET A 77 28.03 -29.31 21.38
N THR A 78 27.53 -29.32 22.61
CA THR A 78 26.24 -29.94 22.90
C THR A 78 25.15 -28.95 22.61
N SER A 79 24.83 -28.75 21.31
CA SER A 79 23.63 -28.00 20.92
C SER A 79 22.41 -28.78 21.38
N GLU A 80 21.61 -28.20 22.29
CA GLU A 80 20.28 -28.72 22.60
C GLU A 80 19.50 -28.84 21.31
N LEU A 81 18.93 -30.01 21.04
CA LEU A 81 18.05 -30.20 19.89
C LEU A 81 16.66 -29.58 20.21
N ASN A 82 16.07 -28.89 19.25
CA ASN A 82 14.69 -28.48 19.36
C ASN A 82 13.72 -29.70 19.26
N ALA A 83 12.42 -29.46 19.39
CA ALA A 83 11.38 -30.48 19.32
C ALA A 83 11.42 -31.33 18.01
N ASP A 84 11.97 -30.77 16.93
CA ASP A 84 12.12 -31.43 15.63
C ASP A 84 13.45 -32.17 15.47
N GLY A 85 14.27 -32.25 16.53
CA GLY A 85 15.57 -32.89 16.50
C GLY A 85 16.65 -32.12 15.74
N VAL A 86 16.46 -30.84 15.51
CA VAL A 86 17.40 -29.93 14.84
C VAL A 86 18.15 -29.10 15.89
N PRO A 87 19.48 -28.87 15.72
CA PRO A 87 20.22 -28.01 16.65
C PRO A 87 19.55 -26.66 16.87
N SER A 88 19.50 -26.19 18.12
CA SER A 88 18.87 -24.92 18.52
C SER A 88 19.41 -23.70 17.75
N LYS A 89 20.62 -23.82 17.20
CA LYS A 89 21.19 -22.81 16.28
C LYS A 89 20.32 -22.59 15.03
N PHE A 90 19.54 -23.58 14.57
CA PHE A 90 18.59 -23.48 13.47
C PHE A 90 17.20 -23.28 14.06
N ALA A 91 16.90 -22.05 14.42
CA ALA A 91 15.85 -21.69 15.37
C ALA A 91 14.42 -22.12 14.94
N MET A 92 14.09 -22.06 13.65
CA MET A 92 12.74 -22.37 13.18
C MET A 92 12.72 -22.76 11.69
N LEU A 93 11.66 -23.45 11.27
CA LEU A 93 11.29 -23.56 9.86
C LEU A 93 10.62 -22.26 9.42
N GLY A 94 11.26 -21.51 8.54
CA GLY A 94 10.71 -20.26 7.98
C GLY A 94 9.71 -20.55 6.86
N LEU A 95 8.48 -20.02 6.97
CA LEU A 95 7.41 -20.14 5.99
C LEU A 95 7.15 -18.80 5.30
N THR A 96 7.00 -18.82 3.96
CA THR A 96 6.56 -17.70 3.15
C THR A 96 5.12 -17.90 2.67
N PHE A 97 4.57 -16.94 1.90
CA PHE A 97 3.20 -17.03 1.38
C PHE A 97 2.96 -18.27 0.51
N ASP A 98 3.97 -18.70 -0.24
CA ASP A 98 3.88 -19.87 -1.13
C ASP A 98 3.96 -21.22 -0.37
N ASP A 99 4.26 -21.21 0.93
CA ASP A 99 4.35 -22.43 1.76
C ASP A 99 3.05 -22.77 2.48
N VAL A 100 2.04 -21.89 2.40
CA VAL A 100 0.79 -22.05 3.15
C VAL A 100 -0.44 -21.72 2.32
N LEU A 101 -1.59 -22.34 2.71
CA LEU A 101 -2.92 -21.95 2.29
C LEU A 101 -3.82 -21.78 3.50
N LEU A 102 -4.87 -20.95 3.38
CA LEU A 102 -5.95 -20.89 4.38
C LEU A 102 -6.79 -22.16 4.31
N LEU A 103 -7.13 -22.74 5.46
CA LEU A 103 -8.11 -23.81 5.53
C LEU A 103 -9.51 -23.23 5.39
N PRO A 104 -10.33 -23.75 4.47
CA PRO A 104 -11.74 -23.40 4.42
C PRO A 104 -12.45 -23.93 5.68
N ALA A 105 -13.42 -23.17 6.18
CA ALA A 105 -14.21 -23.49 7.34
C ALA A 105 -15.71 -23.45 7.00
N GLU A 106 -16.55 -23.95 7.91
CA GLU A 106 -17.99 -23.73 7.81
C GLU A 106 -18.28 -22.23 7.79
N SER A 107 -19.10 -21.77 6.86
CA SER A 107 -19.34 -20.36 6.65
C SER A 107 -20.76 -20.05 6.21
N ASP A 108 -21.38 -19.10 6.89
CA ASP A 108 -22.59 -18.38 6.49
C ASP A 108 -22.26 -16.94 6.02
N VAL A 109 -20.96 -16.63 5.85
CA VAL A 109 -20.44 -15.29 5.56
C VAL A 109 -20.47 -15.01 4.06
N VAL A 110 -21.23 -13.99 3.66
CA VAL A 110 -21.26 -13.52 2.27
C VAL A 110 -20.14 -12.50 2.08
N PRO A 111 -19.26 -12.64 1.06
CA PRO A 111 -18.13 -11.74 0.85
C PRO A 111 -18.47 -10.24 0.78
N SER A 112 -19.69 -9.89 0.34
CA SER A 112 -20.14 -8.49 0.30
C SER A 112 -20.49 -7.91 1.67
N ALA A 113 -20.75 -8.76 2.69
CA ALA A 113 -21.18 -8.36 4.03
C ALA A 113 -20.03 -8.31 5.04
N VAL A 114 -18.81 -8.75 4.70
CA VAL A 114 -17.68 -8.73 5.62
C VAL A 114 -17.19 -7.31 5.89
N ASP A 115 -16.75 -7.07 7.13
CA ASP A 115 -16.09 -5.83 7.52
C ASP A 115 -14.56 -5.98 7.41
N THR A 116 -13.97 -5.24 6.45
CA THR A 116 -12.52 -5.20 6.22
C THR A 116 -11.82 -4.10 7.02
N SER A 117 -12.55 -3.41 7.90
CA SER A 117 -11.96 -2.37 8.75
C SER A 117 -10.93 -2.96 9.73
N THR A 118 -9.88 -2.19 9.99
CA THR A 118 -8.76 -2.61 10.83
C THR A 118 -8.05 -1.42 11.44
N ARG A 119 -6.98 -1.67 12.19
CA ARG A 119 -6.09 -0.64 12.71
C ARG A 119 -4.69 -0.79 12.11
N ILE A 120 -4.07 0.34 11.73
CA ILE A 120 -2.68 0.37 11.31
C ILE A 120 -1.73 0.69 12.47
N SER A 121 -2.25 1.39 13.47
CA SER A 121 -1.61 1.73 14.74
C SER A 121 -2.66 1.77 15.85
N ARG A 122 -2.28 2.03 17.10
CA ARG A 122 -3.19 1.98 18.26
C ARG A 122 -4.45 2.82 18.05
N ASN A 123 -4.28 4.03 17.54
CA ASN A 123 -5.36 5.03 17.47
C ASN A 123 -5.89 5.25 16.05
N ILE A 124 -5.19 4.73 15.02
CA ILE A 124 -5.55 4.98 13.61
C ILE A 124 -6.22 3.76 12.98
N SER A 125 -7.49 3.94 12.61
CA SER A 125 -8.32 2.93 11.95
C SER A 125 -8.38 3.15 10.44
N LEU A 126 -8.39 2.06 9.68
CA LEU A 126 -8.57 2.01 8.24
C LEU A 126 -9.86 1.26 7.88
N LYS A 127 -10.43 1.53 6.70
CA LYS A 127 -11.59 0.79 6.16
C LYS A 127 -11.18 -0.47 5.39
N ILE A 128 -9.94 -0.52 4.92
CA ILE A 128 -9.32 -1.69 4.28
C ILE A 128 -7.89 -1.87 4.83
N PRO A 129 -7.38 -3.10 4.96
CA PRO A 129 -6.08 -3.36 5.59
C PRO A 129 -4.88 -3.10 4.67
N LEU A 130 -4.90 -1.99 3.91
CA LEU A 130 -3.89 -1.70 2.89
C LEU A 130 -3.18 -0.37 3.14
N ALA A 131 -1.84 -0.41 3.11
CA ALA A 131 -1.00 0.78 3.10
C ALA A 131 -0.08 0.79 1.86
N SER A 132 0.18 1.96 1.27
CA SER A 132 1.18 2.08 0.21
C SER A 132 2.57 2.38 0.79
N ALA A 133 3.59 1.69 0.24
CA ALA A 133 4.95 1.70 0.79
C ALA A 133 5.65 3.06 0.66
N ALA A 134 6.49 3.38 1.64
CA ALA A 134 7.30 4.59 1.70
C ALA A 134 8.50 4.52 0.73
N MET A 135 8.20 4.48 -0.57
CA MET A 135 9.20 4.37 -1.63
C MET A 135 9.01 5.48 -2.67
N ASP A 136 10.11 6.01 -3.18
CA ASP A 136 10.12 7.15 -4.11
C ASP A 136 9.55 6.85 -5.51
N THR A 137 9.25 5.59 -5.79
CA THR A 137 8.52 5.13 -6.98
C THR A 137 7.13 4.56 -6.65
N VAL A 138 6.64 4.74 -5.42
CA VAL A 138 5.33 4.23 -4.98
C VAL A 138 4.44 5.33 -4.39
N THR A 139 4.91 6.04 -3.34
CA THR A 139 4.03 6.92 -2.56
C THR A 139 4.55 8.34 -2.44
N GLU A 140 3.91 9.22 -3.19
CA GLU A 140 3.89 10.67 -2.97
C GLU A 140 2.45 11.15 -2.73
N GLY A 141 2.24 12.44 -2.59
CA GLY A 141 0.93 13.03 -2.24
C GLY A 141 -0.24 12.52 -3.08
N ARG A 142 -0.04 12.31 -4.40
CA ARG A 142 -1.09 11.78 -5.30
C ARG A 142 -1.53 10.36 -4.93
N MET A 143 -0.57 9.48 -4.65
CA MET A 143 -0.82 8.11 -4.19
C MET A 143 -1.45 8.12 -2.80
N ALA A 144 -0.93 8.93 -1.87
CA ALA A 144 -1.44 9.01 -0.51
C ALA A 144 -2.91 9.46 -0.48
N ILE A 145 -3.28 10.47 -1.26
CA ILE A 145 -4.67 10.90 -1.43
C ILE A 145 -5.54 9.76 -1.95
N SER A 146 -5.10 9.07 -3.01
CA SER A 146 -5.88 7.99 -3.61
C SER A 146 -6.03 6.79 -2.68
N MET A 147 -4.98 6.42 -1.93
CA MET A 147 -5.05 5.34 -0.94
C MET A 147 -6.04 5.66 0.19
N ALA A 148 -5.97 6.87 0.75
CA ALA A 148 -6.90 7.29 1.79
C ALA A 148 -8.35 7.31 1.29
N ARG A 149 -8.62 7.75 0.05
CA ARG A 149 -9.94 7.71 -0.60
C ARG A 149 -10.50 6.31 -0.78
N GLN A 150 -9.63 5.33 -1.01
CA GLN A 150 -10.03 3.92 -1.12
C GLN A 150 -10.22 3.24 0.26
N GLY A 151 -9.95 3.94 1.36
CA GLY A 151 -10.11 3.41 2.71
C GLY A 151 -8.83 2.85 3.34
N GLY A 152 -7.69 2.97 2.68
CA GLY A 152 -6.36 2.64 3.17
C GLY A 152 -5.60 3.87 3.69
N ILE A 153 -4.26 3.81 3.64
CA ILE A 153 -3.38 4.94 3.99
C ILE A 153 -2.13 4.95 3.11
N GLY A 154 -1.68 6.14 2.71
CA GLY A 154 -0.42 6.31 2.01
C GLY A 154 0.70 6.75 2.96
N VAL A 155 1.89 6.14 2.80
CA VAL A 155 3.09 6.51 3.57
C VAL A 155 4.04 7.28 2.69
N LEU A 156 4.16 8.58 2.90
CA LEU A 156 5.05 9.46 2.15
C LEU A 156 6.51 9.06 2.39
N HIS A 157 7.27 8.89 1.31
CA HIS A 157 8.68 8.52 1.41
C HIS A 157 9.54 9.70 1.88
N ARG A 158 10.68 9.40 2.48
CA ARG A 158 11.61 10.40 3.03
C ARG A 158 12.79 10.76 2.11
N ASN A 159 12.84 10.22 0.88
CA ASN A 159 13.85 10.59 -0.11
C ASN A 159 13.52 11.94 -0.78
N LEU A 160 13.21 12.93 0.05
CA LEU A 160 12.83 14.31 -0.23
C LEU A 160 13.46 15.23 0.82
N SER A 161 13.54 16.55 0.54
CA SER A 161 13.79 17.53 1.58
C SER A 161 12.71 17.48 2.67
N VAL A 162 12.98 18.00 3.84
CA VAL A 162 12.00 18.07 4.94
C VAL A 162 10.78 18.89 4.49
N GLU A 163 11.06 20.02 3.85
CA GLU A 163 10.06 20.97 3.36
C GLU A 163 9.17 20.37 2.25
N ASP A 164 9.77 19.59 1.34
CA ASP A 164 9.01 18.95 0.25
C ASP A 164 8.11 17.83 0.78
N GLN A 165 8.60 17.02 1.72
CA GLN A 165 7.80 15.97 2.34
C GLN A 165 6.65 16.56 3.17
N ALA A 166 6.89 17.62 3.95
CA ALA A 166 5.88 18.34 4.71
C ALA A 166 4.82 18.96 3.77
N ARG A 167 5.25 19.59 2.67
CA ARG A 167 4.34 20.13 1.65
C ARG A 167 3.46 19.07 1.01
N GLN A 168 3.98 17.85 0.82
CA GLN A 168 3.16 16.75 0.33
C GLN A 168 2.14 16.31 1.38
N ALA A 169 2.51 16.24 2.67
CA ALA A 169 1.59 15.95 3.77
C ALA A 169 0.46 17.00 3.84
N GLU A 170 0.79 18.29 3.81
CA GLU A 170 -0.20 19.37 3.74
C GLU A 170 -1.14 19.23 2.54
N THR A 171 -0.59 18.83 1.37
CA THR A 171 -1.40 18.61 0.16
C THR A 171 -2.41 17.48 0.36
N VAL A 172 -2.02 16.40 1.05
CA VAL A 172 -2.94 15.31 1.40
C VAL A 172 -4.02 15.81 2.35
N LYS A 173 -3.64 16.47 3.43
CA LYS A 173 -4.57 17.00 4.47
C LYS A 173 -5.56 18.02 3.89
N ARG A 174 -5.13 18.85 2.95
CA ARG A 174 -5.99 19.85 2.27
C ARG A 174 -6.83 19.28 1.13
N SER A 175 -6.55 18.08 0.65
CA SER A 175 -7.26 17.50 -0.50
C SER A 175 -8.73 17.19 -0.20
N GLU A 176 -9.05 16.87 1.04
CA GLU A 176 -10.40 16.70 1.57
C GLU A 176 -10.44 17.22 3.01
N ALA A 177 -11.11 18.33 3.19
CA ALA A 177 -11.51 18.82 4.50
C ALA A 177 -13.02 19.00 4.43
N GLY A 178 -13.77 18.41 5.35
CA GLY A 178 -15.22 18.65 5.45
C GLY A 178 -15.51 20.13 5.67
N MET A 179 -14.65 20.79 6.43
CA MET A 179 -14.49 22.23 6.57
C MET A 179 -12.99 22.52 6.61
N VAL A 180 -12.52 23.43 5.77
CA VAL A 180 -11.16 23.96 5.87
C VAL A 180 -11.11 24.90 7.06
N THR A 181 -10.49 24.49 8.16
CA THR A 181 -10.45 25.25 9.42
C THR A 181 -9.48 26.44 9.39
N ASP A 182 -8.52 26.44 8.49
CA ASP A 182 -7.60 27.56 8.23
C ASP A 182 -7.54 27.82 6.72
N PRO A 183 -8.56 28.45 6.15
CA PRO A 183 -8.61 28.70 4.71
C PRO A 183 -7.57 29.75 4.31
N VAL A 184 -6.92 29.50 3.15
CA VAL A 184 -6.07 30.52 2.53
C VAL A 184 -6.92 31.77 2.27
N THR A 185 -6.46 32.92 2.78
CA THR A 185 -7.12 34.24 2.64
C THR A 185 -6.23 35.22 1.90
N CYS A 186 -6.80 36.32 1.45
CA CYS A 186 -6.05 37.47 0.97
C CYS A 186 -6.57 38.76 1.59
N SER A 187 -5.75 39.79 1.58
CA SER A 187 -6.15 41.17 1.93
C SER A 187 -6.99 41.80 0.82
N PRO A 188 -7.96 42.70 1.13
CA PRO A 188 -8.64 43.51 0.13
C PRO A 188 -7.67 44.39 -0.68
N ASP A 189 -6.50 44.71 -0.16
CA ASP A 189 -5.46 45.49 -0.81
C ASP A 189 -4.50 44.69 -1.68
N ALA A 190 -4.54 43.34 -1.62
CA ALA A 190 -3.76 42.49 -2.49
C ALA A 190 -4.12 42.68 -3.96
N THR A 191 -3.19 42.40 -4.85
CA THR A 191 -3.43 42.45 -6.31
C THR A 191 -4.04 41.16 -6.83
N LEU A 192 -4.70 41.21 -7.99
CA LEU A 192 -5.22 40.01 -8.65
C LEU A 192 -4.10 39.03 -9.03
N ALA A 193 -2.91 39.53 -9.39
CA ALA A 193 -1.75 38.70 -9.67
C ALA A 193 -1.31 37.86 -8.44
N GLU A 194 -1.31 38.45 -7.24
CA GLU A 194 -1.02 37.76 -6.00
C GLU A 194 -2.05 36.68 -5.69
N VAL A 195 -3.34 36.96 -5.91
CA VAL A 195 -4.42 35.99 -5.72
C VAL A 195 -4.33 34.84 -6.73
N ASP A 196 -4.00 35.13 -7.99
CA ASP A 196 -3.82 34.10 -9.01
C ASP A 196 -2.65 33.19 -8.66
N ALA A 197 -1.54 33.75 -8.18
CA ALA A 197 -0.40 32.98 -7.68
C ALA A 197 -0.76 32.11 -6.47
N LEU A 198 -1.58 32.62 -5.52
CA LEU A 198 -2.11 31.84 -4.40
C LEU A 198 -3.00 30.70 -4.89
N CYS A 199 -3.93 30.99 -5.81
CA CYS A 199 -4.83 30.00 -6.40
C CYS A 199 -4.04 28.89 -7.14
N ALA A 200 -3.00 29.24 -7.88
CA ALA A 200 -2.13 28.30 -8.57
C ALA A 200 -1.32 27.46 -7.58
N ARG A 201 -0.70 28.10 -6.58
CA ARG A 201 0.11 27.43 -5.54
C ARG A 201 -0.69 26.38 -4.77
N TYR A 202 -1.89 26.75 -4.33
CA TYR A 202 -2.74 25.87 -3.51
C TYR A 202 -3.78 25.08 -4.31
N ARG A 203 -3.82 25.24 -5.64
CA ARG A 203 -4.78 24.62 -6.57
C ARG A 203 -6.25 24.82 -6.15
N ILE A 204 -6.55 26.04 -5.70
CA ILE A 204 -7.89 26.47 -5.27
C ILE A 204 -8.51 27.41 -6.31
N SER A 205 -9.83 27.53 -6.32
CA SER A 205 -10.58 28.32 -7.30
C SER A 205 -11.11 29.65 -6.76
N GLY A 206 -10.58 30.09 -5.63
CA GLY A 206 -10.93 31.38 -5.01
C GLY A 206 -10.74 31.32 -3.50
N VAL A 207 -10.60 32.46 -2.90
CA VAL A 207 -10.22 32.69 -1.51
C VAL A 207 -11.17 33.67 -0.81
N PRO A 208 -11.46 33.49 0.49
CA PRO A 208 -12.07 34.50 1.33
C PRO A 208 -11.14 35.72 1.43
N VAL A 209 -11.73 36.89 1.48
CA VAL A 209 -11.02 38.17 1.67
C VAL A 209 -11.27 38.66 3.09
N THR A 210 -10.21 38.84 3.87
CA THR A 210 -10.29 39.27 5.27
C THR A 210 -9.52 40.56 5.50
N ASP A 211 -9.99 41.35 6.46
CA ASP A 211 -9.24 42.52 6.94
C ASP A 211 -8.13 42.10 7.93
N ALA A 212 -7.39 43.06 8.46
CA ALA A 212 -6.29 42.85 9.41
C ALA A 212 -6.74 42.20 10.75
N SER A 213 -8.06 42.22 11.06
CA SER A 213 -8.64 41.58 12.25
C SER A 213 -9.18 40.17 11.98
N ASN A 214 -8.92 39.61 10.80
CA ASN A 214 -9.48 38.37 10.26
C ASN A 214 -11.00 38.38 10.07
N LYS A 215 -11.62 39.55 9.98
CA LYS A 215 -13.04 39.69 9.68
C LYS A 215 -13.28 39.50 8.18
N LEU A 216 -14.28 38.71 7.83
CA LEU A 216 -14.65 38.42 6.46
C LEU A 216 -15.26 39.70 5.80
N VAL A 217 -14.62 40.20 4.75
CA VAL A 217 -15.08 41.43 4.01
C VAL A 217 -15.50 41.13 2.57
N GLY A 218 -15.11 39.99 2.03
CA GLY A 218 -15.46 39.60 0.67
C GLY A 218 -15.05 38.17 0.36
N ILE A 219 -15.30 37.76 -0.88
CA ILE A 219 -14.80 36.55 -1.48
C ILE A 219 -14.37 36.83 -2.92
N ILE A 220 -13.23 36.32 -3.34
CA ILE A 220 -12.77 36.42 -4.72
C ILE A 220 -12.54 35.00 -5.30
N THR A 221 -12.99 34.78 -6.52
CA THR A 221 -12.94 33.49 -7.21
C THR A 221 -12.38 33.63 -8.62
N ASN A 222 -11.95 32.52 -9.23
CA ASN A 222 -11.55 32.51 -10.64
C ASN A 222 -12.66 33.01 -11.58
N ARG A 223 -13.93 32.99 -11.17
CA ARG A 223 -15.04 33.54 -11.95
C ARG A 223 -14.97 35.05 -11.98
N ASP A 224 -14.65 35.67 -10.85
CA ASP A 224 -14.54 37.14 -10.73
C ASP A 224 -13.33 37.66 -11.51
N MET A 225 -12.21 36.92 -11.52
CA MET A 225 -10.96 37.29 -12.21
C MET A 225 -10.92 36.93 -13.70
N ARG A 226 -11.79 36.03 -14.17
CA ARG A 226 -11.72 35.43 -15.53
C ARG A 226 -11.69 36.43 -16.68
N PHE A 227 -12.38 37.51 -16.56
CA PHE A 227 -12.51 38.52 -17.62
C PHE A 227 -11.74 39.80 -17.30
N GLU A 228 -11.01 39.84 -16.20
CA GLU A 228 -10.18 40.98 -15.84
C GLU A 228 -8.81 40.84 -16.51
N LEU A 229 -8.45 41.85 -17.28
CA LEU A 229 -7.19 41.89 -18.03
C LEU A 229 -6.08 42.61 -17.25
N ASP A 230 -6.46 43.47 -16.31
CA ASP A 230 -5.52 44.22 -15.48
C ASP A 230 -5.35 43.53 -14.13
N HIS A 231 -4.33 42.67 -14.04
CA HIS A 231 -3.98 41.92 -12.83
C HIS A 231 -3.30 42.79 -11.76
N THR A 232 -3.03 44.08 -12.01
CA THR A 232 -2.52 45.03 -11.01
C THR A 232 -3.63 45.61 -10.14
N LYS A 233 -4.91 45.46 -10.53
CA LYS A 233 -6.06 45.89 -9.74
C LYS A 233 -6.08 45.25 -8.38
N ARG A 234 -6.64 45.96 -7.39
CA ARG A 234 -6.84 45.45 -6.04
C ARG A 234 -8.01 44.50 -5.98
N VAL A 235 -7.90 43.50 -5.12
CA VAL A 235 -8.97 42.53 -4.81
C VAL A 235 -10.26 43.25 -4.44
N SER A 236 -10.17 44.30 -3.65
CA SER A 236 -11.35 45.13 -3.24
C SER A 236 -12.15 45.73 -4.38
N GLU A 237 -11.58 45.86 -5.57
CA GLU A 237 -12.26 46.38 -6.75
C GLU A 237 -13.09 45.32 -7.49
N VAL A 238 -12.66 44.04 -7.39
CA VAL A 238 -13.19 42.92 -8.21
C VAL A 238 -13.95 41.90 -7.38
N MET A 239 -13.63 41.74 -6.09
CA MET A 239 -14.25 40.74 -5.20
C MET A 239 -15.76 40.90 -5.07
N THR A 240 -16.47 39.81 -4.81
CA THR A 240 -17.86 39.85 -4.34
C THR A 240 -17.89 40.39 -2.91
N LYS A 241 -18.53 41.53 -2.71
CA LYS A 241 -18.73 42.19 -1.40
C LYS A 241 -20.04 41.74 -0.75
N GLY A 242 -20.20 42.06 0.54
CA GLY A 242 -21.43 41.73 1.31
C GLY A 242 -22.75 42.25 0.73
N PRO A 243 -23.88 41.64 1.11
CA PRO A 243 -23.97 40.57 2.11
C PRO A 243 -23.55 39.21 1.54
N LEU A 244 -22.59 38.57 2.23
CA LEU A 244 -22.10 37.23 1.88
C LEU A 244 -22.98 36.16 2.51
N VAL A 245 -23.15 35.01 1.82
CA VAL A 245 -23.74 33.82 2.39
C VAL A 245 -22.69 33.16 3.29
N THR A 246 -22.95 33.14 4.59
CA THR A 246 -22.07 32.58 5.62
C THR A 246 -22.83 31.61 6.51
N ALA A 247 -22.13 30.77 7.28
CA ALA A 247 -22.69 30.00 8.37
C ALA A 247 -21.86 30.17 9.64
N GLN A 248 -22.44 29.83 10.79
CA GLN A 248 -21.77 29.89 12.08
C GLN A 248 -20.96 28.61 12.32
N VAL A 249 -19.94 28.70 13.18
CA VAL A 249 -19.19 27.55 13.68
C VAL A 249 -20.17 26.51 14.26
N GLY A 250 -19.95 25.23 13.92
CA GLY A 250 -20.83 24.13 14.34
C GLY A 250 -22.03 23.86 13.43
N VAL A 251 -22.11 24.52 12.26
CA VAL A 251 -23.13 24.21 11.26
C VAL A 251 -23.02 22.75 10.82
N SER A 252 -24.16 22.03 10.79
CA SER A 252 -24.18 20.64 10.30
C SER A 252 -23.92 20.57 8.79
N ALA A 253 -23.39 19.43 8.33
CA ALA A 253 -23.14 19.18 6.91
C ALA A 253 -24.40 19.41 6.04
N ASP A 254 -25.55 18.89 6.48
CA ASP A 254 -26.82 19.03 5.75
C ASP A 254 -27.29 20.48 5.69
N ALA A 255 -27.14 21.24 6.79
CA ALA A 255 -27.50 22.66 6.84
C ALA A 255 -26.57 23.48 5.91
N ALA A 256 -25.25 23.19 5.93
CA ALA A 256 -24.28 23.83 5.05
C ALA A 256 -24.58 23.55 3.56
N LEU A 257 -24.85 22.28 3.21
CA LEU A 257 -25.26 21.89 1.86
C LEU A 257 -26.58 22.58 1.45
N GLY A 258 -27.54 22.70 2.39
CA GLY A 258 -28.79 23.42 2.20
C GLY A 258 -28.57 24.90 1.84
N LEU A 259 -27.63 25.58 2.53
CA LEU A 259 -27.24 26.96 2.24
C LEU A 259 -26.58 27.08 0.85
N LEU A 260 -25.60 26.23 0.53
CA LEU A 260 -24.93 26.21 -0.77
C LEU A 260 -25.92 26.02 -1.91
N ARG A 261 -26.86 25.08 -1.79
CA ARG A 261 -27.93 24.82 -2.80
C ARG A 261 -28.92 25.97 -2.94
N ARG A 262 -29.43 26.50 -1.82
CA ARG A 262 -30.44 27.56 -1.79
C ARG A 262 -29.92 28.83 -2.44
N HIS A 263 -28.67 29.22 -2.14
CA HIS A 263 -28.06 30.45 -2.63
C HIS A 263 -27.25 30.25 -3.90
N LYS A 264 -27.12 29.01 -4.42
CA LYS A 264 -26.35 28.64 -5.62
C LYS A 264 -24.89 29.11 -5.56
N VAL A 265 -24.29 29.07 -4.35
CA VAL A 265 -22.90 29.41 -4.13
C VAL A 265 -22.06 28.14 -3.99
N GLU A 266 -20.79 28.18 -4.45
CA GLU A 266 -19.88 27.04 -4.41
C GLU A 266 -19.05 27.00 -3.13
N LYS A 267 -18.97 28.11 -2.41
CA LYS A 267 -18.15 28.32 -1.21
C LYS A 267 -18.96 28.97 -0.12
N LEU A 268 -18.89 28.43 1.08
CA LEU A 268 -19.60 28.88 2.26
C LEU A 268 -18.57 29.23 3.35
N PRO A 269 -18.20 30.50 3.54
CA PRO A 269 -17.38 30.92 4.66
C PRO A 269 -18.08 30.64 5.99
N ILE A 270 -17.34 30.10 6.95
CA ILE A 270 -17.79 29.87 8.32
C ILE A 270 -17.19 30.97 9.18
N VAL A 271 -18.05 31.67 9.90
CA VAL A 271 -17.66 32.81 10.74
C VAL A 271 -18.11 32.62 12.18
N ASP A 272 -17.45 33.29 13.11
CA ASP A 272 -17.91 33.41 14.49
C ASP A 272 -18.94 34.53 14.68
N GLY A 273 -19.37 34.78 15.94
CA GLY A 273 -20.33 35.83 16.28
C GLY A 273 -19.88 37.23 15.97
N ASP A 274 -18.59 37.50 15.83
CA ASP A 274 -17.98 38.80 15.49
C ASP A 274 -17.72 38.93 13.97
N GLY A 275 -18.04 37.90 13.18
CA GLY A 275 -17.83 37.85 11.73
C GLY A 275 -16.39 37.56 11.31
N LYS A 276 -15.55 37.05 12.22
CA LYS A 276 -14.20 36.58 11.93
C LYS A 276 -14.26 35.23 11.23
N LEU A 277 -13.45 35.04 10.23
CA LEU A 277 -13.36 33.79 9.47
C LEU A 277 -12.77 32.68 10.32
N GLN A 278 -13.50 31.56 10.43
CA GLN A 278 -13.13 30.36 11.16
C GLN A 278 -12.96 29.13 10.24
N GLY A 279 -13.49 29.21 9.02
CA GLY A 279 -13.39 28.11 8.07
C GLY A 279 -14.04 28.39 6.74
N LEU A 280 -13.93 27.42 5.84
CA LEU A 280 -14.54 27.44 4.51
C LEU A 280 -15.06 26.05 4.15
N ILE A 281 -16.33 25.95 3.77
CA ILE A 281 -16.93 24.73 3.22
C ILE A 281 -17.19 24.95 1.73
N THR A 282 -16.94 23.94 0.91
CA THR A 282 -17.20 24.04 -0.55
C THR A 282 -18.11 22.89 -1.03
N VAL A 283 -18.81 23.10 -2.14
CA VAL A 283 -19.61 22.05 -2.81
C VAL A 283 -18.74 20.84 -3.18
N LYS A 284 -17.47 21.07 -3.52
CA LYS A 284 -16.53 19.98 -3.85
C LYS A 284 -16.30 19.01 -2.71
N ASP A 285 -16.38 19.48 -1.46
CA ASP A 285 -16.17 18.63 -0.28
C ASP A 285 -17.32 17.64 -0.10
N PHE A 286 -18.54 18.06 -0.38
CA PHE A 286 -19.72 17.18 -0.38
C PHE A 286 -19.68 16.16 -1.52
N VAL A 287 -19.35 16.60 -2.73
CA VAL A 287 -19.21 15.71 -3.90
C VAL A 287 -18.15 14.64 -3.64
N LYS A 288 -17.01 15.01 -3.03
CA LYS A 288 -15.96 14.04 -2.69
C LYS A 288 -16.39 13.06 -1.61
N THR A 289 -17.12 13.51 -0.60
CA THR A 289 -17.64 12.62 0.46
C THR A 289 -18.63 11.60 -0.10
N GLU A 290 -19.49 12.02 -1.03
CA GLU A 290 -20.41 11.13 -1.75
C GLU A 290 -19.65 10.16 -2.69
N GLN A 291 -18.62 10.64 -3.38
CA GLN A 291 -17.80 9.85 -4.31
C GLN A 291 -16.89 8.84 -3.59
N TYR A 292 -16.40 9.17 -2.38
CA TYR A 292 -15.48 8.35 -1.60
C TYR A 292 -16.02 8.06 -0.19
N PRO A 293 -17.10 7.28 -0.05
CA PRO A 293 -17.74 7.02 1.24
C PRO A 293 -16.86 6.22 2.21
N ASN A 294 -15.88 5.49 1.68
CA ASN A 294 -14.94 4.70 2.46
C ASN A 294 -13.63 5.44 2.79
N ALA A 295 -13.51 6.73 2.45
CA ALA A 295 -12.29 7.47 2.72
C ALA A 295 -11.91 7.43 4.20
N THR A 296 -10.62 7.16 4.48
CA THR A 296 -10.07 7.25 5.84
C THR A 296 -9.78 8.70 6.18
N LYS A 297 -10.38 9.18 7.26
CA LYS A 297 -10.32 10.57 7.68
C LYS A 297 -10.02 10.68 9.17
N ASP A 298 -9.36 11.78 9.53
CA ASP A 298 -9.17 12.20 10.91
C ASP A 298 -10.47 12.81 11.49
N PRO A 299 -10.50 13.16 12.79
CA PRO A 299 -11.67 13.77 13.42
C PRO A 299 -12.11 15.09 12.77
N ASP A 300 -11.19 15.81 12.10
CA ASP A 300 -11.47 17.06 11.39
C ASP A 300 -12.00 16.83 9.95
N GLY A 301 -12.18 15.57 9.55
CA GLY A 301 -12.65 15.18 8.23
C GLY A 301 -11.60 15.26 7.12
N ARG A 302 -10.31 15.45 7.47
CA ARG A 302 -9.19 15.47 6.54
C ARG A 302 -8.69 14.04 6.29
N LEU A 303 -8.17 13.77 5.08
CA LEU A 303 -7.62 12.45 4.76
C LEU A 303 -6.47 12.06 5.71
N LEU A 304 -6.44 10.80 6.12
CA LEU A 304 -5.31 10.25 6.87
C LEU A 304 -4.05 10.21 6.02
N CYS A 305 -2.93 10.59 6.63
CA CYS A 305 -1.62 10.62 6.00
C CYS A 305 -0.56 10.06 6.95
N ALA A 306 0.29 9.17 6.43
CA ALA A 306 1.48 8.71 7.12
C ALA A 306 2.73 9.20 6.40
N ALA A 307 3.84 9.32 7.16
CA ALA A 307 5.13 9.69 6.58
C ALA A 307 6.29 8.92 7.23
N ALA A 308 7.27 8.53 6.39
CA ALA A 308 8.47 7.86 6.85
C ALA A 308 9.51 8.87 7.35
N VAL A 309 10.17 8.50 8.44
CA VAL A 309 11.34 9.18 9.00
C VAL A 309 12.47 8.17 9.25
N GLY A 310 13.70 8.64 9.40
CA GLY A 310 14.84 7.80 9.74
C GLY A 310 15.19 7.87 11.23
N VAL A 311 16.48 7.76 11.51
CA VAL A 311 17.07 7.90 12.84
C VAL A 311 18.02 9.13 12.88
N GLY A 312 18.43 9.57 14.06
CA GLY A 312 19.34 10.70 14.23
C GLY A 312 18.61 12.06 14.31
N GLU A 313 19.38 13.13 14.58
CA GLU A 313 18.83 14.45 14.88
C GLU A 313 18.06 15.05 13.69
N ASP A 314 18.61 15.00 12.48
CA ASP A 314 17.94 15.51 11.27
C ASP A 314 16.58 14.84 11.04
N SER A 315 16.50 13.54 11.35
CA SER A 315 15.24 12.78 11.23
C SER A 315 14.25 13.11 12.35
N PHE A 316 14.74 13.49 13.53
CA PHE A 316 13.87 13.99 14.60
C PHE A 316 13.27 15.35 14.25
N VAL A 317 14.07 16.29 13.74
CA VAL A 317 13.56 17.59 13.23
C VAL A 317 12.54 17.37 12.12
N ARG A 318 12.80 16.44 11.20
CA ARG A 318 11.84 16.03 10.16
C ARG A 318 10.53 15.52 10.77
N ALA A 319 10.60 14.67 11.80
CA ALA A 319 9.41 14.14 12.47
C ALA A 319 8.53 15.26 13.07
N MET A 320 9.16 16.24 13.74
CA MET A 320 8.44 17.40 14.30
C MET A 320 7.79 18.24 13.19
N THR A 321 8.53 18.56 12.13
CA THR A 321 7.99 19.32 10.98
C THR A 321 6.82 18.59 10.29
N LEU A 322 6.86 17.26 10.22
CA LEU A 322 5.77 16.47 9.66
C LEU A 322 4.55 16.43 10.59
N ALA A 323 4.76 16.38 11.90
CA ALA A 323 3.67 16.50 12.88
C ALA A 323 2.97 17.87 12.76
N ASP A 324 3.74 18.96 12.65
CA ASP A 324 3.21 20.31 12.42
C ASP A 324 2.44 20.41 11.09
N ALA A 325 2.86 19.66 10.05
CA ALA A 325 2.15 19.54 8.78
C ALA A 325 0.87 18.69 8.86
N GLY A 326 0.57 18.11 10.04
CA GLY A 326 -0.65 17.37 10.33
C GLY A 326 -0.62 15.88 9.94
N VAL A 327 0.56 15.25 9.89
CA VAL A 327 0.67 13.80 9.66
C VAL A 327 0.08 13.03 10.84
N ASP A 328 -0.71 11.98 10.56
CA ASP A 328 -1.39 11.18 11.60
C ASP A 328 -0.51 10.03 12.12
N VAL A 329 0.41 9.53 11.28
CA VAL A 329 1.31 8.41 11.62
C VAL A 329 2.73 8.72 11.16
N LEU A 330 3.68 8.68 12.07
CA LEU A 330 5.11 8.69 11.75
C LEU A 330 5.67 7.27 11.74
N MET A 331 6.33 6.88 10.64
CA MET A 331 6.97 5.58 10.51
C MET A 331 8.49 5.71 10.61
N VAL A 332 9.08 5.26 11.72
CA VAL A 332 10.55 5.12 11.84
C VAL A 332 10.96 3.90 11.02
N ASP A 333 11.38 4.18 9.77
CA ASP A 333 11.51 3.19 8.70
C ASP A 333 12.98 2.94 8.34
N THR A 334 13.51 1.78 8.75
CA THR A 334 14.89 1.34 8.55
C THR A 334 14.95 -0.11 8.03
N ALA A 335 16.10 -0.53 7.52
CA ALA A 335 16.32 -1.91 7.11
C ALA A 335 16.35 -2.88 8.31
N HIS A 336 16.73 -2.38 9.50
CA HIS A 336 16.79 -3.17 10.73
C HIS A 336 16.23 -2.40 11.93
N GLY A 337 14.94 -2.60 12.19
CA GLY A 337 14.20 -1.90 13.26
C GLY A 337 14.57 -2.32 14.68
N HIS A 338 15.20 -3.48 14.88
CA HIS A 338 15.70 -3.93 16.18
C HIS A 338 17.11 -3.38 16.45
N SER A 339 17.36 -2.13 16.10
CA SER A 339 18.60 -1.40 16.39
C SER A 339 18.34 -0.35 17.45
N ARG A 340 19.39 -0.05 18.24
CA ARG A 340 19.32 0.91 19.33
C ARG A 340 18.81 2.28 18.87
N GLY A 341 19.33 2.80 17.75
CA GLY A 341 18.92 4.11 17.24
C GLY A 341 17.44 4.18 16.84
N VAL A 342 16.84 3.06 16.37
CA VAL A 342 15.41 3.01 16.08
C VAL A 342 14.57 3.04 17.36
N LEU A 343 14.95 2.22 18.37
CA LEU A 343 14.24 2.18 19.65
C LEU A 343 14.30 3.53 20.37
N GLU A 344 15.47 4.17 20.41
CA GLU A 344 15.66 5.51 20.96
C GLU A 344 14.85 6.56 20.20
N MET A 345 14.78 6.50 18.87
CA MET A 345 13.99 7.43 18.06
C MET A 345 12.49 7.27 18.32
N VAL A 346 11.97 6.03 18.35
CA VAL A 346 10.56 5.77 18.69
C VAL A 346 10.22 6.36 20.06
N ALA A 347 11.02 6.04 21.09
CA ALA A 347 10.80 6.54 22.44
C ALA A 347 10.87 8.08 22.51
N ARG A 348 11.79 8.69 21.78
CA ARG A 348 11.97 10.15 21.73
C ARG A 348 10.78 10.85 21.08
N ILE A 349 10.30 10.35 19.93
CA ILE A 349 9.13 10.92 19.25
C ILE A 349 7.89 10.78 20.14
N LYS A 350 7.66 9.61 20.74
CA LYS A 350 6.54 9.39 21.66
C LYS A 350 6.59 10.29 22.88
N LYS A 351 7.78 10.55 23.43
CA LYS A 351 7.95 11.47 24.55
C LYS A 351 7.55 12.90 24.19
N GLU A 352 7.87 13.36 22.98
CA GLU A 352 7.62 14.73 22.54
C GLU A 352 6.17 14.94 22.09
N LEU A 353 5.63 14.02 21.29
CA LEU A 353 4.31 14.16 20.66
C LEU A 353 3.17 13.48 21.43
N GLY A 354 3.48 12.60 22.37
CA GLY A 354 2.47 11.84 23.12
C GLY A 354 1.54 11.04 22.19
N ASP A 355 0.24 11.25 22.35
CA ASP A 355 -0.81 10.59 21.56
C ASP A 355 -1.35 11.45 20.41
N SER A 356 -0.72 12.61 20.12
CA SER A 356 -1.14 13.48 19.04
C SER A 356 -0.80 12.90 17.66
N VAL A 357 0.24 12.07 17.57
CA VAL A 357 0.68 11.36 16.36
C VAL A 357 1.08 9.94 16.75
N ASP A 358 0.57 8.94 16.04
CA ASP A 358 0.97 7.56 16.26
C ASP A 358 2.35 7.27 15.66
N VAL A 359 3.15 6.45 16.34
CA VAL A 359 4.51 6.07 15.92
C VAL A 359 4.60 4.58 15.61
N VAL A 360 4.95 4.26 14.37
CA VAL A 360 5.20 2.90 13.91
C VAL A 360 6.71 2.69 13.76
N GLY A 361 7.24 1.62 14.36
CA GLY A 361 8.65 1.25 14.23
C GLY A 361 8.86 0.04 13.30
N GLY A 362 9.97 0.01 12.56
CA GLY A 362 10.33 -1.13 11.71
C GLY A 362 11.57 -0.89 10.83
N ASN A 363 11.98 -1.94 10.02
CA ASN A 363 11.36 -3.24 9.91
C ASN A 363 12.03 -4.25 10.84
N ILE A 364 11.24 -5.13 11.41
CA ILE A 364 11.73 -6.25 12.22
C ILE A 364 11.26 -7.59 11.60
N ALA A 365 11.77 -8.69 12.12
CA ALA A 365 11.38 -10.04 11.67
C ALA A 365 11.33 -11.07 12.80
N THR A 366 11.48 -10.65 14.05
CA THR A 366 11.53 -11.54 15.22
C THR A 366 10.63 -11.06 16.34
N ARG A 367 10.17 -11.99 17.20
CA ARG A 367 9.40 -11.66 18.41
C ARG A 367 10.15 -10.67 19.31
N ALA A 368 11.47 -10.90 19.51
CA ALA A 368 12.29 -10.02 20.35
C ALA A 368 12.36 -8.58 19.79
N GLY A 369 12.49 -8.44 18.45
CA GLY A 369 12.46 -7.11 17.82
C GLY A 369 11.10 -6.43 17.94
N ALA A 370 10.01 -7.20 17.83
CA ALA A 370 8.67 -6.69 18.04
C ALA A 370 8.46 -6.23 19.50
N GLN A 371 8.87 -7.07 20.46
CA GLN A 371 8.79 -6.71 21.89
C GLN A 371 9.58 -5.45 22.20
N ALA A 372 10.81 -5.33 21.69
CA ALA A 372 11.64 -4.14 21.90
C ALA A 372 10.98 -2.84 21.38
N LEU A 373 10.29 -2.89 20.25
CA LEU A 373 9.52 -1.75 19.72
C LEU A 373 8.29 -1.44 20.58
N VAL A 374 7.58 -2.46 21.07
CA VAL A 374 6.47 -2.29 22.01
C VAL A 374 6.94 -1.64 23.30
N ASP A 375 8.07 -2.10 23.86
CA ASP A 375 8.67 -1.55 25.08
C ASP A 375 9.18 -0.10 24.89
N ALA A 376 9.59 0.25 23.67
CA ALA A 376 9.95 1.62 23.30
C ALA A 376 8.73 2.55 23.10
N GLY A 377 7.50 2.03 23.21
CA GLY A 377 6.26 2.79 23.10
C GLY A 377 5.70 2.92 21.68
N ALA A 378 6.09 2.04 20.74
CA ALA A 378 5.52 2.05 19.40
C ALA A 378 4.01 1.77 19.42
N ASP A 379 3.26 2.50 18.61
CA ASP A 379 1.81 2.31 18.41
C ASP A 379 1.50 1.29 17.31
N GLY A 380 2.49 0.92 16.51
CA GLY A 380 2.43 -0.13 15.50
C GLY A 380 3.81 -0.68 15.18
N VAL A 381 3.87 -1.92 14.68
CA VAL A 381 5.12 -2.60 14.35
C VAL A 381 5.10 -3.07 12.90
N LYS A 382 6.11 -2.67 12.12
CA LYS A 382 6.24 -3.02 10.71
C LYS A 382 7.25 -4.17 10.53
N VAL A 383 6.79 -5.25 9.87
CA VAL A 383 7.47 -6.56 9.78
C VAL A 383 7.86 -6.87 8.35
N GLY A 384 9.16 -7.14 8.14
CA GLY A 384 9.66 -7.57 6.84
C GLY A 384 11.12 -7.23 6.62
N VAL A 385 12.01 -8.23 6.69
CA VAL A 385 13.44 -8.11 6.38
C VAL A 385 13.74 -8.93 5.14
N GLY A 386 13.93 -8.25 4.01
CA GLY A 386 14.28 -8.83 2.73
C GLY A 386 13.17 -9.50 1.90
N PRO A 387 11.84 -9.39 2.17
CA PRO A 387 10.83 -10.05 1.36
C PRO A 387 10.43 -9.26 0.10
N GLY A 388 10.80 -7.99 -0.01
CA GLY A 388 10.40 -7.13 -1.14
C GLY A 388 10.95 -7.62 -2.48
N SER A 389 10.16 -7.46 -3.56
CA SER A 389 10.50 -7.93 -4.91
C SER A 389 11.75 -7.27 -5.51
N ILE A 390 12.14 -6.10 -4.97
CA ILE A 390 13.33 -5.34 -5.39
C ILE A 390 14.45 -5.38 -4.34
N CYS A 391 14.25 -6.13 -3.25
CA CYS A 391 15.20 -6.21 -2.15
C CYS A 391 16.22 -7.33 -2.39
N THR A 392 17.49 -7.05 -2.17
CA THR A 392 18.58 -8.03 -2.25
C THR A 392 19.27 -8.26 -0.92
N THR A 393 18.76 -7.73 0.19
CA THR A 393 19.32 -7.90 1.55
C THR A 393 19.63 -9.37 1.88
N ARG A 394 18.69 -10.28 1.55
CA ARG A 394 18.87 -11.73 1.80
C ARG A 394 20.02 -12.36 0.99
N VAL A 395 20.32 -11.79 -0.18
CA VAL A 395 21.39 -12.27 -1.06
C VAL A 395 22.71 -11.59 -0.71
N VAL A 396 22.69 -10.29 -0.48
CA VAL A 396 23.90 -9.48 -0.24
C VAL A 396 24.41 -9.64 1.20
N ALA A 397 23.52 -9.54 2.18
CA ALA A 397 23.87 -9.62 3.60
C ALA A 397 23.62 -11.02 4.21
N GLY A 398 22.87 -11.90 3.52
CA GLY A 398 22.50 -13.22 4.05
C GLY A 398 21.49 -13.16 5.19
N VAL A 399 20.82 -12.02 5.41
CA VAL A 399 19.92 -11.77 6.56
C VAL A 399 18.47 -11.68 6.10
N GLY A 400 17.56 -12.32 6.83
CA GLY A 400 16.13 -12.26 6.59
C GLY A 400 15.37 -13.40 7.24
N VAL A 401 14.04 -13.25 7.32
CA VAL A 401 13.12 -14.29 7.79
C VAL A 401 11.98 -14.40 6.77
N PRO A 402 11.54 -15.62 6.40
CA PRO A 402 10.36 -15.81 5.57
C PRO A 402 9.12 -15.15 6.19
N GLN A 403 8.31 -14.51 5.35
CA GLN A 403 7.40 -13.44 5.79
C GLN A 403 6.24 -13.91 6.67
N ILE A 404 5.66 -15.09 6.41
CA ILE A 404 4.60 -15.66 7.24
C ILE A 404 5.11 -15.92 8.66
N SER A 405 6.29 -16.54 8.79
CA SER A 405 6.91 -16.76 10.10
C SER A 405 7.27 -15.47 10.82
N ALA A 406 7.79 -14.47 10.09
CA ALA A 406 8.13 -13.18 10.67
C ALA A 406 6.88 -12.44 11.22
N ILE A 407 5.78 -12.44 10.48
CA ILE A 407 4.51 -11.83 10.91
C ILE A 407 3.97 -12.57 12.14
N TYR A 408 3.94 -13.89 12.11
CA TYR A 408 3.45 -14.70 13.22
C TYR A 408 4.26 -14.45 14.50
N GLU A 409 5.58 -14.52 14.43
CA GLU A 409 6.46 -14.25 15.58
C GLU A 409 6.29 -12.83 16.15
N ALA A 410 6.16 -11.82 15.30
CA ALA A 410 5.89 -10.47 15.74
C ALA A 410 4.51 -10.33 16.40
N SER A 411 3.49 -11.00 15.87
CA SER A 411 2.13 -10.96 16.41
C SER A 411 2.03 -11.50 17.84
N LEU A 412 2.85 -12.50 18.18
CA LEU A 412 2.90 -13.07 19.53
C LEU A 412 3.40 -12.06 20.60
N ALA A 413 4.20 -11.08 20.22
CA ALA A 413 4.59 -9.98 21.11
C ALA A 413 3.58 -8.82 21.07
N CYS A 414 3.09 -8.46 19.88
CA CYS A 414 2.30 -7.26 19.67
C CYS A 414 0.83 -7.41 20.10
N ARG A 415 0.20 -8.58 19.83
CA ARG A 415 -1.23 -8.82 20.11
C ARG A 415 -1.58 -8.65 21.59
N PRO A 416 -0.81 -9.21 22.57
CA PRO A 416 -1.09 -8.98 23.99
C PRO A 416 -0.98 -7.52 24.42
N ALA A 417 -0.14 -6.74 23.76
CA ALA A 417 0.06 -5.31 24.00
C ALA A 417 -0.96 -4.41 23.27
N GLY A 418 -1.84 -4.99 22.46
CA GLY A 418 -2.82 -4.25 21.63
C GLY A 418 -2.17 -3.43 20.51
N VAL A 419 -0.95 -3.76 20.10
CA VAL A 419 -0.18 -3.08 19.05
C VAL A 419 -0.41 -3.77 17.71
N PRO A 420 -0.94 -3.09 16.69
CA PRO A 420 -1.12 -3.64 15.35
C PRO A 420 0.21 -4.02 14.67
N VAL A 421 0.17 -5.10 13.90
CA VAL A 421 1.28 -5.58 13.07
C VAL A 421 1.01 -5.26 11.60
N ILE A 422 1.99 -4.68 10.91
CA ILE A 422 1.94 -4.37 9.47
C ILE A 422 2.89 -5.33 8.74
N GLY A 423 2.34 -6.21 7.90
CA GLY A 423 3.12 -7.10 7.05
C GLY A 423 3.66 -6.35 5.82
N ASP A 424 4.97 -6.10 5.75
CA ASP A 424 5.60 -5.29 4.70
C ASP A 424 6.45 -6.15 3.76
N GLY A 425 6.01 -6.26 2.50
CA GLY A 425 6.73 -6.94 1.43
C GLY A 425 6.37 -8.42 1.23
N GLY A 426 6.73 -8.94 0.06
CA GLY A 426 6.52 -10.33 -0.35
C GLY A 426 5.14 -10.62 -0.94
N ILE A 427 4.18 -9.72 -0.82
CA ILE A 427 2.79 -9.88 -1.30
C ILE A 427 2.74 -9.73 -2.82
N GLN A 428 2.16 -10.72 -3.49
CA GLN A 428 2.07 -10.79 -4.94
C GLN A 428 0.63 -10.88 -5.44
N TYR A 429 -0.25 -11.47 -4.63
CA TYR A 429 -1.66 -11.69 -4.94
C TYR A 429 -2.54 -11.27 -3.76
N SER A 430 -3.84 -11.11 -4.01
CA SER A 430 -4.81 -10.80 -2.95
C SER A 430 -4.89 -11.90 -1.88
N GLY A 431 -4.68 -13.17 -2.26
CA GLY A 431 -4.61 -14.28 -1.32
C GLY A 431 -3.49 -14.14 -0.28
N ASP A 432 -2.37 -13.52 -0.65
CA ASP A 432 -1.26 -13.31 0.27
C ASP A 432 -1.62 -12.28 1.37
N ILE A 433 -2.50 -11.33 1.06
CA ILE A 433 -3.05 -10.40 2.06
C ILE A 433 -3.81 -11.17 3.14
N ALA A 434 -4.68 -12.09 2.72
CA ALA A 434 -5.44 -12.91 3.65
C ALA A 434 -4.53 -13.83 4.49
N LYS A 435 -3.50 -14.44 3.87
CA LYS A 435 -2.50 -15.25 4.58
C LYS A 435 -1.68 -14.41 5.58
N ALA A 436 -1.30 -13.16 5.23
CA ALA A 436 -0.62 -12.26 6.15
C ALA A 436 -1.49 -11.92 7.37
N ILE A 437 -2.78 -11.67 7.16
CA ILE A 437 -3.73 -11.39 8.24
C ILE A 437 -3.90 -12.63 9.12
N ALA A 438 -4.11 -13.81 8.54
CA ALA A 438 -4.21 -15.07 9.29
C ALA A 438 -2.93 -15.40 10.08
N ALA A 439 -1.75 -14.95 9.60
CA ALA A 439 -0.51 -15.04 10.36
C ALA A 439 -0.40 -14.02 11.50
N GLY A 440 -1.36 -13.10 11.64
CA GLY A 440 -1.45 -12.13 12.74
C GLY A 440 -1.21 -10.67 12.35
N ALA A 441 -1.06 -10.34 11.05
CA ALA A 441 -1.03 -8.94 10.62
C ALA A 441 -2.40 -8.28 10.78
N SER A 442 -2.42 -6.99 11.12
CA SER A 442 -3.63 -6.15 11.11
C SER A 442 -3.78 -5.44 9.76
N ALA A 443 -2.68 -5.10 9.12
CA ALA A 443 -2.65 -4.47 7.81
C ALA A 443 -1.41 -4.95 7.03
N VAL A 444 -1.39 -4.67 5.72
CA VAL A 444 -0.24 -4.96 4.87
C VAL A 444 0.24 -3.71 4.15
N MET A 445 1.56 -3.65 3.92
CA MET A 445 2.18 -2.59 3.12
C MET A 445 2.56 -3.13 1.75
N LEU A 446 2.16 -2.41 0.71
CA LEU A 446 2.29 -2.83 -0.69
C LEU A 446 3.23 -1.89 -1.45
N GLY A 447 4.26 -2.46 -2.07
CA GLY A 447 5.18 -1.77 -2.98
C GLY A 447 4.90 -2.10 -4.45
N SER A 448 5.36 -3.25 -4.93
CA SER A 448 5.31 -3.65 -6.35
C SER A 448 3.91 -3.69 -6.95
N LEU A 449 2.91 -4.10 -6.19
CA LEU A 449 1.52 -4.15 -6.64
C LEU A 449 0.95 -2.75 -6.95
N LEU A 450 1.45 -1.72 -6.26
CA LEU A 450 1.01 -0.33 -6.41
C LEU A 450 1.94 0.51 -7.28
N ALA A 451 3.21 0.15 -7.42
CA ALA A 451 4.19 0.88 -8.23
C ALA A 451 3.78 1.02 -9.71
N GLY A 452 3.01 0.05 -10.24
CA GLY A 452 2.47 0.08 -11.61
C GLY A 452 1.21 0.92 -11.78
N THR A 453 0.65 1.53 -10.74
CA THR A 453 -0.57 2.31 -10.84
C THR A 453 -0.34 3.71 -11.41
N GLN A 454 -1.40 4.32 -11.90
CA GLN A 454 -1.36 5.68 -12.47
C GLN A 454 -0.91 6.73 -11.44
N GLU A 455 -1.21 6.52 -10.16
CA GLU A 455 -0.97 7.45 -9.07
C GLU A 455 0.45 7.37 -8.52
N ALA A 456 1.18 6.28 -8.77
CA ALA A 456 2.58 6.15 -8.38
C ALA A 456 3.48 7.17 -9.10
N PRO A 457 4.55 7.68 -8.46
CA PRO A 457 5.40 8.73 -9.04
C PRO A 457 6.31 8.28 -10.18
N GLY A 458 6.59 6.98 -10.30
CA GLY A 458 7.48 6.45 -11.35
C GLY A 458 7.03 6.80 -12.79
N ASP A 459 7.99 6.98 -13.69
CA ASP A 459 7.74 7.35 -15.09
C ASP A 459 7.03 6.23 -15.86
N LEU A 460 6.12 6.63 -16.75
CA LEU A 460 5.47 5.72 -17.69
C LEU A 460 6.38 5.51 -18.92
N ILE A 461 6.80 4.27 -19.15
CA ILE A 461 7.66 3.90 -20.27
C ILE A 461 6.98 2.88 -21.18
N LEU A 462 7.23 2.99 -22.48
CA LEU A 462 6.70 2.08 -23.48
C LEU A 462 7.82 1.14 -23.96
N VAL A 463 7.60 -0.18 -23.81
CA VAL A 463 8.56 -1.21 -24.25
C VAL A 463 7.82 -2.31 -24.99
N ASN A 464 8.19 -2.55 -26.24
CA ASN A 464 7.58 -3.56 -27.10
C ASN A 464 6.03 -3.45 -27.15
N GLY A 465 5.52 -2.22 -27.23
CA GLY A 465 4.07 -1.95 -27.27
C GLY A 465 3.32 -2.09 -25.94
N LYS A 466 4.00 -2.47 -24.86
CA LYS A 466 3.43 -2.57 -23.51
C LYS A 466 3.88 -1.41 -22.63
N GLN A 467 2.99 -0.94 -21.77
CA GLN A 467 3.25 0.14 -20.83
C GLN A 467 3.82 -0.41 -19.51
N PHE A 468 4.85 0.26 -19.00
CA PHE A 468 5.50 -0.05 -17.73
C PHE A 468 5.70 1.25 -16.93
N LYS A 469 5.91 1.10 -15.62
CA LYS A 469 6.40 2.16 -14.75
C LYS A 469 7.75 1.78 -14.16
N THR A 470 8.62 2.78 -13.94
CA THR A 470 9.87 2.59 -13.21
C THR A 470 9.56 2.17 -11.77
N TYR A 471 10.34 1.23 -11.25
CA TYR A 471 10.23 0.77 -9.87
C TYR A 471 11.60 0.39 -9.35
N ARG A 472 11.94 0.88 -8.14
CA ARG A 472 13.24 0.61 -7.52
C ARG A 472 13.15 0.43 -6.02
N GLY A 473 14.12 -0.33 -5.48
CA GLY A 473 14.33 -0.44 -4.05
C GLY A 473 14.97 0.82 -3.46
N MET A 474 14.63 1.15 -2.22
CA MET A 474 15.25 2.28 -1.50
C MET A 474 16.74 2.03 -1.23
N GLY A 475 17.20 0.77 -1.23
CA GLY A 475 18.61 0.36 -1.19
C GLY A 475 19.27 0.18 -2.55
N SER A 476 18.64 0.59 -3.65
CA SER A 476 19.28 0.60 -4.96
C SER A 476 20.30 1.72 -5.08
N LEU A 477 21.26 1.55 -5.98
CA LEU A 477 22.32 2.53 -6.16
C LEU A 477 21.75 3.92 -6.50
N ALA A 478 20.82 4.03 -7.45
CA ALA A 478 20.22 5.30 -7.83
C ALA A 478 19.31 5.92 -6.76
N ALA A 479 18.79 5.12 -5.80
CA ALA A 479 18.07 5.68 -4.66
C ALA A 479 19.01 6.24 -3.60
N MET A 480 20.21 5.67 -3.45
CA MET A 480 21.22 6.08 -2.48
C MET A 480 22.16 7.18 -2.99
N GLN A 481 22.29 7.33 -4.31
CA GLN A 481 23.11 8.39 -4.90
C GLN A 481 22.43 9.75 -4.79
N SER A 482 23.22 10.79 -4.53
CA SER A 482 22.78 12.18 -4.61
C SER A 482 22.50 12.58 -6.05
N ARG A 483 21.46 13.37 -6.30
CA ARG A 483 21.10 13.87 -7.62
C ARG A 483 21.49 15.35 -7.74
N GLY A 484 22.63 15.63 -8.34
CA GLY A 484 23.16 16.97 -8.40
C GLY A 484 23.41 17.52 -6.98
N ASP A 485 22.83 18.68 -6.67
CA ASP A 485 22.93 19.31 -5.33
C ASP A 485 21.97 18.69 -4.28
N ALA A 486 21.07 17.78 -4.68
CA ALA A 486 20.12 17.17 -3.78
C ALA A 486 20.73 16.00 -3.01
N LYS A 487 20.76 16.11 -1.67
CA LYS A 487 21.20 15.06 -0.76
C LYS A 487 20.27 13.84 -0.88
N SER A 488 20.83 12.63 -0.95
CA SER A 488 20.05 11.40 -0.78
C SER A 488 19.77 11.16 0.69
N TYR A 489 18.51 10.87 1.01
CA TYR A 489 18.06 10.52 2.36
C TYR A 489 17.80 9.00 2.49
N SER A 490 18.38 8.19 1.61
CA SER A 490 18.17 6.74 1.60
C SER A 490 19.36 5.93 2.15
N LYS A 491 20.56 6.52 2.24
CA LYS A 491 21.80 5.87 2.72
C LYS A 491 21.69 5.40 4.16
N ASP A 492 21.14 6.24 5.05
CA ASP A 492 20.98 5.98 6.48
C ASP A 492 20.04 4.79 6.76
N ARG A 493 19.06 4.50 5.86
CA ARG A 493 18.22 3.32 5.96
C ARG A 493 19.02 2.02 6.01
N TYR A 494 20.18 2.00 5.33
CA TYR A 494 21.07 0.85 5.17
C TYR A 494 22.39 1.01 5.93
N PHE A 495 22.46 1.93 6.92
CA PHE A 495 23.65 2.18 7.72
C PHE A 495 24.90 2.59 6.91
N GLN A 496 24.69 3.35 5.82
CA GLN A 496 25.75 3.79 4.91
C GLN A 496 25.87 5.33 4.84
N ASP A 497 25.45 6.03 5.87
CA ASP A 497 25.48 7.50 5.95
C ASP A 497 26.90 8.06 5.89
N ASP A 498 27.86 7.35 6.48
CA ASP A 498 29.28 7.69 6.57
C ASP A 498 30.05 7.39 5.27
N VAL A 499 29.42 6.71 4.29
CA VAL A 499 30.04 6.40 3.01
C VAL A 499 30.02 7.65 2.11
N LEU A 500 31.16 8.37 2.10
CA LEU A 500 31.34 9.60 1.30
C LEU A 500 31.52 9.31 -0.19
N ASN A 501 32.22 8.21 -0.53
CA ASN A 501 32.48 7.83 -1.91
C ASN A 501 31.37 6.91 -2.42
N GLU A 502 30.59 7.37 -3.39
CA GLU A 502 29.46 6.64 -3.97
C GLU A 502 29.85 5.30 -4.61
N ASP A 503 31.09 5.16 -5.11
CA ASP A 503 31.63 3.91 -5.65
C ASP A 503 31.81 2.80 -4.60
N LYS A 504 31.76 3.17 -3.30
CA LYS A 504 31.86 2.24 -2.17
C LYS A 504 30.52 1.84 -1.57
N LEU A 505 29.43 2.36 -2.11
CA LEU A 505 28.09 1.96 -1.66
C LEU A 505 27.84 0.49 -1.96
N VAL A 506 27.25 -0.23 -1.02
CA VAL A 506 26.82 -1.63 -1.19
C VAL A 506 25.29 -1.64 -1.33
N PRO A 507 24.75 -1.78 -2.55
CA PRO A 507 23.31 -1.77 -2.75
C PRO A 507 22.65 -3.05 -2.23
N GLU A 508 21.54 -2.87 -1.51
CA GLU A 508 20.65 -3.93 -1.05
C GLU A 508 19.28 -3.88 -1.76
N GLY A 509 19.26 -3.38 -2.97
CA GLY A 509 18.08 -3.29 -3.81
C GLY A 509 18.43 -3.12 -5.28
N ILE A 510 17.49 -3.49 -6.13
CA ILE A 510 17.61 -3.37 -7.59
C ILE A 510 16.68 -2.29 -8.14
N GLU A 511 16.94 -1.91 -9.37
CA GLU A 511 16.12 -1.04 -10.20
C GLU A 511 15.51 -1.82 -11.36
N GLY A 512 14.30 -1.50 -11.73
CA GLY A 512 13.60 -2.18 -12.80
C GLY A 512 12.32 -1.46 -13.20
N ARG A 513 11.41 -2.22 -13.75
CA ARG A 513 10.10 -1.75 -14.20
C ARG A 513 9.01 -2.76 -13.85
N THR A 514 7.83 -2.26 -13.59
CA THR A 514 6.63 -3.07 -13.35
C THR A 514 5.59 -2.76 -14.43
N PRO A 515 4.75 -3.73 -14.85
CA PRO A 515 3.66 -3.47 -15.79
C PRO A 515 2.73 -2.36 -15.28
N PHE A 516 2.29 -1.48 -16.19
CA PHE A 516 1.28 -0.48 -15.87
C PHE A 516 -0.07 -1.17 -15.61
N ARG A 517 -0.72 -0.81 -14.50
CA ARG A 517 -1.94 -1.46 -13.99
C ARG A 517 -3.18 -0.56 -14.03
N GLY A 518 -3.07 0.64 -14.62
CA GLY A 518 -4.18 1.61 -14.63
C GLY A 518 -4.40 2.31 -13.28
N PRO A 519 -5.62 2.80 -13.02
CA PRO A 519 -5.94 3.53 -11.79
C PRO A 519 -5.83 2.66 -10.53
N LEU A 520 -5.37 3.26 -9.43
CA LEU A 520 -5.25 2.62 -8.12
C LEU A 520 -6.58 1.99 -7.66
N SER A 521 -7.69 2.67 -7.91
CA SER A 521 -9.02 2.20 -7.49
C SER A 521 -9.36 0.81 -8.03
N GLN A 522 -8.98 0.50 -9.27
CA GLN A 522 -9.18 -0.82 -9.87
C GLN A 522 -8.31 -1.89 -9.20
N VAL A 523 -7.04 -1.57 -8.91
CA VAL A 523 -6.12 -2.49 -8.24
C VAL A 523 -6.60 -2.78 -6.82
N VAL A 524 -6.94 -1.75 -6.05
CA VAL A 524 -7.46 -1.90 -4.68
C VAL A 524 -8.78 -2.68 -4.67
N HIS A 525 -9.67 -2.45 -5.64
CA HIS A 525 -10.91 -3.23 -5.76
C HIS A 525 -10.63 -4.73 -5.91
N GLN A 526 -9.70 -5.13 -6.78
CA GLN A 526 -9.33 -6.53 -6.97
C GLN A 526 -8.67 -7.13 -5.72
N LEU A 527 -7.77 -6.39 -5.07
CA LEU A 527 -7.09 -6.85 -3.85
C LEU A 527 -8.07 -7.05 -2.69
N ASN A 528 -8.94 -6.07 -2.46
CA ASN A 528 -9.95 -6.15 -1.40
C ASN A 528 -11.03 -7.19 -1.72
N GLY A 529 -11.38 -7.37 -3.00
CA GLY A 529 -12.29 -8.40 -3.46
C GLY A 529 -11.79 -9.82 -3.16
N GLY A 530 -10.49 -10.08 -3.41
CA GLY A 530 -9.86 -11.36 -3.07
C GLY A 530 -9.77 -11.60 -1.55
N LEU A 531 -9.49 -10.55 -0.77
CA LEU A 531 -9.54 -10.64 0.71
C LEU A 531 -10.95 -11.00 1.20
N ARG A 532 -11.99 -10.33 0.70
CA ARG A 532 -13.38 -10.62 1.05
C ARG A 532 -13.79 -12.04 0.68
N ALA A 533 -13.32 -12.55 -0.48
CA ALA A 533 -13.53 -13.93 -0.85
C ALA A 533 -12.89 -14.91 0.14
N ALA A 534 -11.64 -14.66 0.56
CA ALA A 534 -10.96 -15.46 1.57
C ALA A 534 -11.72 -15.45 2.92
N MET A 535 -12.22 -14.28 3.36
CA MET A 535 -13.03 -14.16 4.57
C MET A 535 -14.33 -14.98 4.45
N GLY A 536 -14.97 -14.97 3.28
CA GLY A 536 -16.14 -15.82 3.01
C GLY A 536 -15.82 -17.32 3.12
N TYR A 537 -14.70 -17.79 2.58
CA TYR A 537 -14.29 -19.19 2.67
C TYR A 537 -13.90 -19.63 4.08
N THR A 538 -13.40 -18.73 4.91
CA THR A 538 -12.97 -19.02 6.29
C THR A 538 -14.06 -18.75 7.33
N GLY A 539 -15.23 -18.26 6.93
CA GLY A 539 -16.31 -17.88 7.86
C GLY A 539 -15.98 -16.65 8.71
N SER A 540 -15.00 -15.84 8.30
CA SER A 540 -14.54 -14.66 9.07
C SER A 540 -15.33 -13.42 8.67
N ARG A 541 -16.06 -12.81 9.61
CA ARG A 541 -16.84 -11.58 9.38
C ARG A 541 -15.99 -10.33 9.46
N THR A 542 -14.89 -10.39 10.22
CA THR A 542 -14.01 -9.27 10.53
C THR A 542 -12.54 -9.65 10.31
N ILE A 543 -11.67 -8.65 10.22
CA ILE A 543 -10.19 -8.86 10.14
C ILE A 543 -9.69 -9.59 11.40
N THR A 544 -10.25 -9.30 12.56
CA THR A 544 -9.85 -9.96 13.81
C THR A 544 -10.20 -11.46 13.81
N GLU A 545 -11.36 -11.84 13.27
CA GLU A 545 -11.74 -13.25 13.11
C GLU A 545 -10.83 -13.96 12.09
N LEU A 546 -10.44 -13.28 11.01
CA LEU A 546 -9.50 -13.83 10.02
C LEU A 546 -8.11 -14.07 10.61
N GLN A 547 -7.67 -13.29 11.60
CA GLN A 547 -6.41 -13.53 12.33
C GLN A 547 -6.40 -14.86 13.08
N ASP A 548 -7.56 -15.44 13.40
CA ASP A 548 -7.69 -16.73 14.07
C ASP A 548 -7.92 -17.89 13.08
N ALA A 549 -8.00 -17.62 11.76
CA ALA A 549 -8.14 -18.63 10.72
C ALA A 549 -6.90 -19.53 10.64
N GLN A 550 -7.12 -20.81 10.35
CA GLN A 550 -6.06 -21.80 10.30
C GLN A 550 -5.34 -21.80 8.95
N LEU A 551 -4.05 -22.08 9.00
CA LEU A 551 -3.17 -22.25 7.84
C LEU A 551 -2.71 -23.71 7.73
N VAL A 552 -2.74 -24.25 6.50
CA VAL A 552 -2.11 -25.53 6.17
C VAL A 552 -0.78 -25.28 5.45
N ARG A 553 0.26 -26.02 5.85
CA ARG A 553 1.54 -26.02 5.11
C ARG A 553 1.39 -26.90 3.87
N ILE A 554 1.89 -26.42 2.74
CA ILE A 554 1.88 -27.13 1.47
C ILE A 554 3.29 -27.45 1.00
N THR A 555 3.39 -28.40 0.08
CA THR A 555 4.65 -28.77 -0.59
C THR A 555 4.80 -27.97 -1.90
N ALA A 556 5.98 -28.05 -2.52
CA ALA A 556 6.19 -27.49 -3.86
C ALA A 556 5.20 -28.05 -4.92
N ALA A 557 4.75 -29.32 -4.74
CA ALA A 557 3.73 -29.91 -5.58
C ALA A 557 2.36 -29.26 -5.34
N GLY A 558 1.99 -29.00 -4.07
CA GLY A 558 0.78 -28.28 -3.71
C GLY A 558 0.78 -26.82 -4.18
N LEU A 559 1.95 -26.16 -4.19
CA LEU A 559 2.08 -24.84 -4.78
C LEU A 559 1.80 -24.86 -6.29
N LYS A 560 2.36 -25.83 -7.02
CA LYS A 560 2.09 -26.00 -8.46
C LYS A 560 0.60 -26.26 -8.74
N GLU A 561 -0.04 -27.10 -7.92
CA GLU A 561 -1.47 -27.36 -7.99
C GLU A 561 -2.33 -26.12 -7.74
N SER A 562 -1.85 -25.20 -6.89
CA SER A 562 -2.56 -23.96 -6.53
C SER A 562 -2.58 -22.91 -7.65
N HIS A 563 -1.73 -23.05 -8.67
CA HIS A 563 -1.72 -22.19 -9.84
C HIS A 563 -2.42 -22.86 -11.02
N PRO A 564 -3.02 -22.09 -11.94
CA PRO A 564 -3.53 -22.65 -13.19
C PRO A 564 -2.45 -23.46 -13.91
N HIS A 565 -2.76 -24.71 -14.23
CA HIS A 565 -1.84 -25.66 -14.89
C HIS A 565 -2.58 -26.43 -15.97
N ASP A 566 -1.85 -27.02 -16.91
CA ASP A 566 -2.36 -27.82 -18.01
C ASP A 566 -3.32 -27.06 -18.97
N ILE A 567 -3.24 -25.71 -18.96
CA ILE A 567 -4.01 -24.83 -19.84
C ILE A 567 -3.16 -23.63 -20.26
N THR A 568 -3.33 -23.17 -21.49
CA THR A 568 -2.76 -21.91 -21.97
C THR A 568 -3.74 -20.77 -21.72
N MET A 569 -3.32 -19.74 -20.98
CA MET A 569 -4.14 -18.57 -20.75
C MET A 569 -4.27 -17.76 -22.04
N THR A 570 -5.52 -17.53 -22.50
CA THR A 570 -5.83 -16.77 -23.71
C THR A 570 -6.21 -15.31 -23.44
N VAL A 571 -6.68 -15.02 -22.21
CA VAL A 571 -7.04 -13.68 -21.73
C VAL A 571 -6.47 -13.50 -20.33
N GLU A 572 -5.72 -12.41 -20.11
CA GLU A 572 -5.20 -12.08 -18.77
C GLU A 572 -6.34 -11.72 -17.82
N ALA A 573 -6.37 -12.33 -16.65
CA ALA A 573 -7.28 -11.95 -15.59
C ALA A 573 -6.74 -10.70 -14.87
N PRO A 574 -7.60 -9.76 -14.44
CA PRO A 574 -7.16 -8.52 -13.81
C PRO A 574 -6.43 -8.73 -12.47
N ASN A 575 -6.60 -9.90 -11.85
CA ASN A 575 -6.06 -10.27 -10.55
C ASN A 575 -5.07 -11.45 -10.61
N TYR A 576 -4.77 -11.95 -11.80
CA TYR A 576 -3.80 -13.03 -12.00
C TYR A 576 -2.96 -12.78 -13.26
N THR A 577 -1.65 -12.84 -13.11
CA THR A 577 -0.68 -12.76 -14.22
C THR A 577 0.29 -13.94 -14.14
N THR A 578 0.54 -14.60 -15.27
CA THR A 578 1.64 -15.57 -15.37
C THR A 578 2.98 -14.85 -15.34
N ARG A 579 3.94 -15.37 -14.59
CA ARG A 579 5.33 -14.90 -14.57
C ARG A 579 6.15 -15.50 -15.67
#